data_bd61e6549be31c948f9339743849ddd4
#
_entry.id   bd61e6549be31c948f9339743849ddd4
#
_cell.length_a   1.000
_cell.length_b   1.000
_cell.length_c   1.000
_cell.angle_alpha   90.00
_cell.angle_beta   90.00
_cell.angle_gamma   90.00
#
_symmetry.space_group_name_H-M   'P 1'
#
loop_
_entity.id
_entity.type
_entity.pdbx_description
1 polymer ?
#
loop_
_entity_poly.entity_id
_entity_poly.type
_entity_poly.pdbx_seq_one_letter_code
_entity_poly.pdbx_strand_id
1 'polypeptide(L)'
;WLKVYTTIDPDLQEKAEELVKKQVAINKSQYGASSAALVSMDNKNGGLLAMVWGPDYFDIEHGGNNNMVIAKRQPGSSFKPFVYALAISKNPIGPESPVADMKTNFGKWTPDNYDRSFKGIMTVRNALAYSRNIPAVKMFYLGWREEEIVKEVRSFGMSTVVENAGYGAPMAIGTAEVRPIDLMQAYSVFANLGIKRDVHAIEKIEDSDGNILEEYKIEENKEPIFSPAS
;
A
#
# COMPACT_ATOMS: atom_id res chain seq x y z
N TRP A 1 29.82 -14.70 -18.35
CA TRP A 1 28.82 -15.21 -17.40
C TRP A 1 28.63 -14.16 -16.29
N LEU A 2 27.37 -13.97 -15.89
CA LEU A 2 27.05 -13.20 -14.68
C LEU A 2 26.38 -14.14 -13.69
N LYS A 3 26.73 -14.01 -12.41
CA LYS A 3 25.97 -14.59 -11.31
C LYS A 3 25.17 -13.48 -10.67
N VAL A 4 23.85 -13.65 -10.65
CA VAL A 4 22.92 -12.70 -10.05
C VAL A 4 22.33 -13.33 -8.79
N TYR A 5 22.57 -12.71 -7.66
CA TYR A 5 22.01 -13.09 -6.38
C TYR A 5 20.78 -12.24 -6.14
N THR A 6 19.65 -12.89 -5.94
CA THR A 6 18.36 -12.21 -5.75
C THR A 6 17.86 -12.36 -4.33
N THR A 7 16.97 -11.46 -3.93
CA THR A 7 16.29 -11.51 -2.63
C THR A 7 15.12 -12.50 -2.62
N ILE A 8 14.75 -13.06 -3.78
CA ILE A 8 13.59 -13.95 -3.91
C ILE A 8 13.82 -15.22 -3.09
N ASP A 9 12.83 -15.52 -2.25
CA ASP A 9 12.73 -16.78 -1.52
C ASP A 9 11.96 -17.78 -2.40
N PRO A 10 12.60 -18.86 -2.92
CA PRO A 10 11.96 -19.78 -3.84
C PRO A 10 10.75 -20.51 -3.25
N ASP A 11 10.81 -20.88 -1.95
CA ASP A 11 9.71 -21.60 -1.30
C ASP A 11 8.51 -20.67 -1.11
N LEU A 12 8.75 -19.42 -0.73
CA LEU A 12 7.70 -18.41 -0.61
C LEU A 12 7.11 -18.05 -1.97
N GLN A 13 7.93 -17.95 -3.01
CA GLN A 13 7.49 -17.68 -4.38
C GLN A 13 6.56 -18.80 -4.88
N GLU A 14 6.95 -20.05 -4.75
CA GLU A 14 6.14 -21.21 -5.16
C GLU A 14 4.80 -21.22 -4.42
N LYS A 15 4.84 -20.98 -3.10
CA LYS A 15 3.62 -20.93 -2.28
C LYS A 15 2.71 -19.77 -2.67
N ALA A 16 3.27 -18.61 -2.97
CA ALA A 16 2.53 -17.44 -3.43
C ALA A 16 1.81 -17.70 -4.77
N GLU A 17 2.49 -18.37 -5.71
CA GLU A 17 1.90 -18.76 -7.01
C GLU A 17 0.72 -19.73 -6.83
N GLU A 18 0.89 -20.75 -5.99
CA GLU A 18 -0.20 -21.68 -5.65
C GLU A 18 -1.43 -20.94 -5.09
N LEU A 19 -1.19 -20.04 -4.12
CA LEU A 19 -2.26 -19.30 -3.47
C LEU A 19 -2.97 -18.35 -4.43
N VAL A 20 -2.25 -17.64 -5.29
CA VAL A 20 -2.84 -16.75 -6.31
C VAL A 20 -3.71 -17.55 -7.27
N LYS A 21 -3.23 -18.68 -7.81
CA LYS A 21 -4.03 -19.55 -8.69
C LYS A 21 -5.31 -20.03 -8.02
N LYS A 22 -5.20 -20.51 -6.78
CA LYS A 22 -6.35 -20.99 -6.00
C LYS A 22 -7.36 -19.87 -5.76
N GLN A 23 -6.89 -18.67 -5.34
CA GLN A 23 -7.77 -17.57 -5.02
C GLN A 23 -8.46 -17.01 -6.28
N VAL A 24 -7.77 -16.95 -7.42
CA VAL A 24 -8.38 -16.53 -8.69
C VAL A 24 -9.50 -17.47 -9.11
N ALA A 25 -9.34 -18.80 -8.95
CA ALA A 25 -10.40 -19.74 -9.25
C ALA A 25 -11.68 -19.49 -8.44
N ILE A 26 -11.51 -19.18 -7.13
CA ILE A 26 -12.62 -18.81 -6.24
C ILE A 26 -13.25 -17.48 -6.68
N ASN A 27 -12.44 -16.46 -6.89
CA ASN A 27 -12.90 -15.12 -7.24
C ASN A 27 -13.62 -15.09 -8.60
N LYS A 28 -13.14 -15.86 -9.57
CA LYS A 28 -13.78 -16.00 -10.88
C LYS A 28 -15.19 -16.56 -10.76
N SER A 29 -15.38 -17.59 -9.93
CA SER A 29 -16.68 -18.22 -9.75
C SER A 29 -17.66 -17.34 -8.95
N GLN A 30 -17.18 -16.58 -7.96
CA GLN A 30 -18.05 -15.81 -7.07
C GLN A 30 -18.29 -14.38 -7.52
N TYR A 31 -17.32 -13.77 -8.17
CA TYR A 31 -17.30 -12.31 -8.44
C TYR A 31 -16.96 -11.97 -9.90
N GLY A 32 -16.68 -12.96 -10.75
CA GLY A 32 -16.24 -12.71 -12.12
C GLY A 32 -14.83 -12.14 -12.24
N ALA A 33 -14.05 -12.11 -11.15
CA ALA A 33 -12.69 -11.57 -11.14
C ALA A 33 -11.68 -12.63 -11.61
N SER A 34 -11.00 -12.39 -12.73
CA SER A 34 -10.12 -13.35 -13.41
C SER A 34 -8.64 -13.17 -13.11
N SER A 35 -8.25 -12.19 -12.33
CA SER A 35 -6.84 -11.92 -12.00
C SER A 35 -6.66 -11.54 -10.53
N ALA A 36 -5.48 -11.84 -9.99
CA ALA A 36 -4.99 -11.38 -8.69
C ALA A 36 -3.47 -11.31 -8.74
N ALA A 37 -2.89 -10.49 -7.87
CA ALA A 37 -1.44 -10.36 -7.72
C ALA A 37 -1.07 -10.45 -6.23
N LEU A 38 0.16 -10.88 -5.97
CA LEU A 38 0.74 -10.92 -4.64
C LEU A 38 2.17 -10.40 -4.71
N VAL A 39 2.55 -9.57 -3.75
CA VAL A 39 3.92 -9.11 -3.58
C VAL A 39 4.28 -9.14 -2.10
N SER A 40 5.48 -9.59 -1.77
CA SER A 40 5.99 -9.69 -0.40
C SER A 40 7.42 -9.18 -0.32
N MET A 41 7.76 -8.47 0.75
CA MET A 41 9.11 -7.98 1.00
C MET A 41 9.54 -8.22 2.46
N ASP A 42 10.82 -8.25 2.69
CA ASP A 42 11.39 -8.13 4.03
C ASP A 42 11.36 -6.66 4.46
N ASN A 43 10.61 -6.36 5.51
CA ASN A 43 10.48 -4.99 6.02
C ASN A 43 11.81 -4.41 6.54
N LYS A 44 12.76 -5.26 6.98
CA LYS A 44 14.02 -4.80 7.58
C LYS A 44 15.01 -4.26 6.55
N ASN A 45 15.08 -4.92 5.38
CA ASN A 45 16.08 -4.59 4.37
C ASN A 45 15.48 -4.08 3.05
N GLY A 46 14.19 -4.31 2.77
CA GLY A 46 13.55 -3.93 1.52
C GLY A 46 13.62 -5.01 0.43
N GLY A 47 14.22 -6.17 0.74
CA GLY A 47 14.36 -7.27 -0.22
C GLY A 47 13.02 -7.85 -0.64
N LEU A 48 12.79 -7.96 -1.95
CA LEU A 48 11.60 -8.55 -2.53
C LEU A 48 11.66 -10.08 -2.36
N LEU A 49 10.76 -10.66 -1.55
CA LEU A 49 10.76 -12.09 -1.25
C LEU A 49 9.92 -12.91 -2.23
N ALA A 50 8.80 -12.37 -2.71
CA ALA A 50 7.95 -13.01 -3.69
C ALA A 50 7.20 -11.97 -4.53
N MET A 51 6.98 -12.29 -5.82
CA MET A 51 6.24 -11.44 -6.74
C MET A 51 5.44 -12.27 -7.73
N VAL A 52 4.13 -12.29 -7.57
CA VAL A 52 3.20 -12.98 -8.46
C VAL A 52 2.27 -11.94 -9.07
N TRP A 53 2.36 -11.72 -10.38
CA TRP A 53 1.61 -10.65 -11.06
C TRP A 53 0.31 -11.10 -11.72
N GLY A 54 0.04 -12.38 -11.71
CA GLY A 54 -1.18 -12.99 -12.28
C GLY A 54 -1.21 -14.48 -12.05
N PRO A 55 -2.34 -15.15 -12.33
CA PRO A 55 -2.47 -16.60 -12.11
C PRO A 55 -1.70 -17.45 -13.13
N ASP A 56 -1.53 -16.94 -14.35
CA ASP A 56 -0.81 -17.61 -15.44
C ASP A 56 -0.24 -16.56 -16.41
N TYR A 57 1.09 -16.54 -16.54
CA TYR A 57 1.79 -15.63 -17.45
C TYR A 57 1.43 -15.87 -18.93
N PHE A 58 1.18 -17.11 -19.30
CA PHE A 58 0.95 -17.53 -20.70
C PHE A 58 -0.51 -17.38 -21.14
N ASP A 59 -1.42 -17.05 -20.23
CA ASP A 59 -2.82 -16.74 -20.57
C ASP A 59 -2.95 -15.31 -21.14
N ILE A 60 -2.44 -15.13 -22.38
CA ILE A 60 -2.42 -13.83 -23.07
C ILE A 60 -3.84 -13.32 -23.33
N GLU A 61 -4.77 -14.21 -23.61
CA GLU A 61 -6.18 -13.86 -23.88
C GLU A 61 -6.84 -13.13 -22.71
N HIS A 62 -6.48 -13.49 -21.47
CA HIS A 62 -6.98 -12.84 -20.26
C HIS A 62 -5.97 -11.88 -19.62
N GLY A 63 -4.92 -11.49 -20.38
CA GLY A 63 -3.93 -10.50 -19.94
C GLY A 63 -2.94 -11.02 -18.91
N GLY A 64 -2.62 -12.30 -18.92
CA GLY A 64 -1.68 -12.95 -17.99
C GLY A 64 -0.28 -12.36 -18.00
N ASN A 65 0.15 -11.77 -19.13
CA ASN A 65 1.43 -11.07 -19.25
C ASN A 65 1.43 -9.63 -18.70
N ASN A 66 0.28 -9.11 -18.26
CA ASN A 66 0.22 -7.80 -17.61
C ASN A 66 0.69 -7.92 -16.16
N ASN A 67 1.74 -7.20 -15.81
CA ASN A 67 2.23 -7.19 -14.44
C ASN A 67 1.33 -6.34 -13.53
N MET A 68 0.42 -7.01 -12.81
CA MET A 68 -0.53 -6.34 -11.90
C MET A 68 0.14 -5.76 -10.65
N VAL A 69 1.35 -6.19 -10.30
CA VAL A 69 2.10 -5.65 -9.15
C VAL A 69 2.57 -4.22 -9.39
N ILE A 70 2.85 -3.87 -10.66
CA ILE A 70 3.27 -2.51 -11.06
C ILE A 70 2.19 -1.71 -11.78
N ALA A 71 1.03 -2.31 -12.04
CA ALA A 71 -0.10 -1.62 -12.65
C ALA A 71 -0.72 -0.63 -11.66
N LYS A 72 -1.03 0.59 -12.12
CA LYS A 72 -1.72 1.59 -11.32
C LYS A 72 -3.17 1.16 -11.06
N ARG A 73 -3.57 1.13 -9.81
CA ARG A 73 -4.94 0.80 -9.37
C ARG A 73 -5.34 1.66 -8.20
N GLN A 74 -6.63 1.94 -8.09
CA GLN A 74 -7.17 2.60 -6.91
C GLN A 74 -7.06 1.66 -5.70
N PRO A 75 -6.31 2.02 -4.64
CA PRO A 75 -6.11 1.17 -3.47
C PRO A 75 -7.38 1.05 -2.62
N GLY A 76 -8.37 1.91 -2.82
CA GLY A 76 -9.57 1.92 -2.01
C GLY A 76 -9.26 2.10 -0.53
N SER A 77 -9.98 1.39 0.33
CA SER A 77 -9.85 1.51 1.79
C SER A 77 -8.47 1.14 2.34
N SER A 78 -7.61 0.47 1.57
CA SER A 78 -6.23 0.22 2.00
C SER A 78 -5.38 1.50 2.05
N PHE A 79 -5.88 2.61 1.52
CA PHE A 79 -5.24 3.93 1.65
C PHE A 79 -5.51 4.62 3.01
N LYS A 80 -6.59 4.23 3.70
CA LYS A 80 -7.03 4.89 4.94
C LYS A 80 -5.95 4.98 6.05
N PRO A 81 -5.15 3.93 6.33
CA PRO A 81 -4.13 4.01 7.38
C PRO A 81 -3.19 5.20 7.25
N PHE A 82 -2.81 5.59 6.02
CA PHE A 82 -1.94 6.75 5.79
C PHE A 82 -2.63 8.07 6.15
N VAL A 83 -3.91 8.20 5.81
CA VAL A 83 -4.72 9.37 6.17
C VAL A 83 -4.89 9.49 7.68
N TYR A 84 -5.14 8.36 8.36
CA TYR A 84 -5.28 8.33 9.81
C TYR A 84 -3.97 8.62 10.53
N ALA A 85 -2.86 8.03 10.07
CA ALA A 85 -1.54 8.27 10.63
C ALA A 85 -1.17 9.75 10.56
N LEU A 86 -1.38 10.39 9.40
CA LEU A 86 -1.11 11.82 9.24
C LEU A 86 -2.04 12.68 10.13
N ALA A 87 -3.33 12.35 10.21
CA ALA A 87 -4.25 13.07 11.07
C ALA A 87 -3.84 13.00 12.55
N ILE A 88 -3.40 11.82 13.02
CA ILE A 88 -2.93 11.61 14.40
C ILE A 88 -1.62 12.37 14.63
N SER A 89 -0.68 12.33 13.69
CA SER A 89 0.61 13.01 13.83
C SER A 89 0.51 14.55 13.89
N LYS A 90 -0.52 15.10 13.29
CA LYS A 90 -0.71 16.57 13.18
C LYS A 90 -1.66 17.17 14.24
N ASN A 91 -2.36 16.34 14.98
CA ASN A 91 -3.39 16.80 15.92
C ASN A 91 -3.29 16.08 17.27
N PRO A 92 -3.78 16.67 18.37
CA PRO A 92 -3.80 16.03 19.68
C PRO A 92 -4.93 14.98 19.78
N ILE A 93 -4.97 14.06 18.84
CA ILE A 93 -5.92 12.95 18.79
C ILE A 93 -5.16 11.63 18.79
N GLY A 94 -5.80 10.58 19.29
CA GLY A 94 -5.23 9.25 19.32
C GLY A 94 -6.26 8.18 18.95
N PRO A 95 -5.88 6.91 19.01
CA PRO A 95 -6.76 5.80 18.65
C PRO A 95 -8.09 5.77 19.41
N GLU A 96 -8.09 6.23 20.66
CA GLU A 96 -9.30 6.26 21.52
C GLU A 96 -10.10 7.56 21.43
N SER A 97 -9.63 8.54 20.66
CA SER A 97 -10.38 9.79 20.45
C SER A 97 -11.72 9.51 19.74
N PRO A 98 -12.79 10.22 20.11
CA PRO A 98 -14.10 10.04 19.47
C PRO A 98 -14.11 10.63 18.06
N VAL A 99 -14.78 9.95 17.14
CA VAL A 99 -15.11 10.42 15.80
C VAL A 99 -16.54 10.03 15.44
N ALA A 100 -17.27 10.92 14.76
CA ALA A 100 -18.64 10.66 14.37
C ALA A 100 -18.74 10.01 12.99
N ASP A 101 -19.33 8.80 12.93
CA ASP A 101 -19.77 8.12 11.71
C ASP A 101 -21.27 8.41 11.50
N MET A 102 -21.55 9.59 10.95
CA MET A 102 -22.89 10.08 10.67
C MET A 102 -22.96 10.69 9.29
N LYS A 103 -24.10 10.67 8.65
CA LYS A 103 -24.30 11.29 7.34
C LYS A 103 -23.80 12.74 7.38
N THR A 104 -22.79 13.04 6.57
CA THR A 104 -22.10 14.33 6.56
C THR A 104 -21.93 14.82 5.13
N ASN A 105 -22.28 16.07 4.91
CA ASN A 105 -22.05 16.76 3.64
C ASN A 105 -20.66 17.45 3.69
N PHE A 106 -19.81 17.13 2.73
CA PHE A 106 -18.49 17.73 2.55
C PHE A 106 -18.46 18.70 1.36
N GLY A 107 -19.43 19.58 1.27
CA GLY A 107 -19.60 20.52 0.18
C GLY A 107 -20.44 19.92 -0.96
N LYS A 108 -19.83 19.61 -2.09
CA LYS A 108 -20.52 18.99 -3.24
C LYS A 108 -20.63 17.47 -3.15
N TRP A 109 -20.13 16.88 -2.08
CA TRP A 109 -20.03 15.42 -1.92
C TRP A 109 -20.55 14.96 -0.57
N THR A 110 -21.43 13.97 -0.60
CA THR A 110 -21.98 13.31 0.58
C THR A 110 -21.75 11.81 0.45
N PRO A 111 -20.58 11.30 0.92
CA PRO A 111 -20.29 9.88 0.82
C PRO A 111 -21.17 9.03 1.70
N ASP A 112 -21.39 7.79 1.28
CA ASP A 112 -21.97 6.74 2.09
C ASP A 112 -20.89 5.75 2.57
N ASN A 113 -21.17 5.03 3.64
CA ASN A 113 -20.41 3.84 4.00
C ASN A 113 -20.79 2.68 3.07
N TYR A 114 -19.91 1.67 2.94
CA TYR A 114 -20.13 0.53 2.06
C TYR A 114 -21.44 -0.19 2.34
N ASP A 115 -21.80 -0.36 3.62
CA ASP A 115 -23.03 -0.99 4.11
C ASP A 115 -24.25 -0.04 4.17
N ARG A 116 -24.07 1.21 3.71
CA ARG A 116 -25.09 2.28 3.76
C ARG A 116 -25.65 2.56 5.17
N SER A 117 -24.93 2.13 6.21
CA SER A 117 -25.28 2.37 7.61
C SER A 117 -24.34 3.38 8.26
N PHE A 118 -24.76 3.93 9.39
CA PHE A 118 -23.98 4.85 10.21
C PHE A 118 -23.97 4.35 11.65
N LYS A 119 -22.80 4.37 12.31
CA LYS A 119 -22.60 3.81 13.65
C LYS A 119 -22.62 4.86 14.77
N GLY A 120 -22.79 6.15 14.42
CA GLY A 120 -22.79 7.22 15.42
C GLY A 120 -21.38 7.57 15.92
N ILE A 121 -21.26 7.89 17.20
CA ILE A 121 -19.95 8.18 17.81
C ILE A 121 -19.20 6.88 18.06
N MET A 122 -17.95 6.82 17.63
CA MET A 122 -17.06 5.67 17.81
C MET A 122 -15.62 6.15 18.00
N THR A 123 -14.70 5.28 18.38
CA THR A 123 -13.29 5.62 18.47
C THR A 123 -12.64 5.67 17.09
N VAL A 124 -11.57 6.45 16.96
CA VAL A 124 -10.72 6.49 15.74
C VAL A 124 -10.23 5.08 15.37
N ARG A 125 -9.82 4.28 16.36
CA ARG A 125 -9.44 2.86 16.20
C ARG A 125 -10.54 2.04 15.51
N ASN A 126 -11.75 2.10 16.05
CA ASN A 126 -12.87 1.34 15.52
C ASN A 126 -13.30 1.86 14.13
N ALA A 127 -13.23 3.17 13.91
CA ALA A 127 -13.52 3.77 12.61
C ALA A 127 -12.59 3.26 11.51
N LEU A 128 -11.30 3.12 11.80
CA LEU A 128 -10.33 2.52 10.88
C LEU A 128 -10.56 1.01 10.74
N ALA A 129 -10.72 0.28 11.84
CA ALA A 129 -10.90 -1.18 11.84
C ALA A 129 -12.16 -1.62 11.07
N TYR A 130 -13.27 -0.88 11.20
CA TYR A 130 -14.48 -1.11 10.43
C TYR A 130 -14.49 -0.42 9.06
N SER A 131 -13.38 0.18 8.68
CA SER A 131 -13.20 0.83 7.37
C SER A 131 -14.29 1.87 7.03
N ARG A 132 -14.73 2.66 8.04
CA ARG A 132 -15.80 3.66 7.84
C ARG A 132 -15.33 4.79 6.92
N ASN A 133 -16.16 5.15 5.94
CA ASN A 133 -15.81 6.18 4.96
C ASN A 133 -15.92 7.60 5.55
N ILE A 134 -16.99 7.88 6.28
CA ILE A 134 -17.24 9.22 6.82
C ILE A 134 -16.14 9.64 7.79
N PRO A 135 -15.74 8.81 8.78
CA PRO A 135 -14.57 9.09 9.61
C PRO A 135 -13.28 9.29 8.82
N ALA A 136 -13.02 8.47 7.78
CA ALA A 136 -11.82 8.62 6.96
C ALA A 136 -11.75 9.99 6.27
N VAL A 137 -12.87 10.49 5.74
CA VAL A 137 -12.95 11.84 5.16
C VAL A 137 -12.72 12.91 6.23
N LYS A 138 -13.21 12.72 7.45
CA LYS A 138 -12.94 13.65 8.56
C LYS A 138 -11.43 13.66 8.90
N MET A 139 -10.78 12.48 8.93
CA MET A 139 -9.33 12.40 9.13
C MET A 139 -8.56 13.11 8.00
N PHE A 140 -9.03 13.04 6.76
CA PHE A 140 -8.43 13.78 5.65
C PHE A 140 -8.37 15.29 5.92
N TYR A 141 -9.44 15.86 6.43
CA TYR A 141 -9.44 17.29 6.77
C TYR A 141 -8.58 17.63 8.00
N LEU A 142 -8.49 16.71 8.96
CA LEU A 142 -7.59 16.83 10.10
C LEU A 142 -6.13 16.64 9.71
N GLY A 143 -5.84 15.79 8.71
CA GLY A 143 -4.50 15.57 8.15
C GLY A 143 -4.02 16.67 7.20
N TRP A 144 -4.65 17.86 7.20
CA TRP A 144 -4.26 19.03 6.41
C TRP A 144 -4.54 18.89 4.90
N ARG A 145 -5.48 18.03 4.56
CA ARG A 145 -6.03 17.87 3.21
C ARG A 145 -5.04 17.21 2.22
N GLU A 146 -5.29 17.42 0.92
CA GLU A 146 -4.61 16.74 -0.18
C GLU A 146 -3.10 16.98 -0.20
N GLU A 147 -2.66 18.23 -0.07
CA GLU A 147 -1.26 18.60 -0.26
C GLU A 147 -0.33 17.87 0.70
N GLU A 148 -0.64 17.88 1.99
CA GLU A 148 0.17 17.21 3.00
C GLU A 148 0.09 15.69 2.89
N ILE A 149 -1.09 15.13 2.57
CA ILE A 149 -1.25 13.70 2.37
C ILE A 149 -0.45 13.23 1.15
N VAL A 150 -0.50 13.96 0.04
CA VAL A 150 0.29 13.65 -1.16
C VAL A 150 1.78 13.66 -0.84
N LYS A 151 2.27 14.70 -0.17
CA LYS A 151 3.67 14.81 0.24
C LYS A 151 4.08 13.61 1.11
N GLU A 152 3.27 13.27 2.10
CA GLU A 152 3.56 12.17 3.03
C GLU A 152 3.59 10.82 2.33
N VAL A 153 2.55 10.46 1.57
CA VAL A 153 2.50 9.16 0.90
C VAL A 153 3.57 9.01 -0.18
N ARG A 154 4.01 10.11 -0.79
CA ARG A 154 5.17 10.10 -1.70
C ARG A 154 6.46 9.82 -0.95
N SER A 155 6.65 10.38 0.24
CA SER A 155 7.82 10.08 1.08
C SER A 155 7.85 8.61 1.49
N PHE A 156 6.69 7.96 1.65
CA PHE A 156 6.57 6.52 1.91
C PHE A 156 6.86 5.64 0.68
N GLY A 157 6.91 6.22 -0.51
CA GLY A 157 7.24 5.51 -1.76
C GLY A 157 6.10 5.41 -2.77
N MET A 158 4.92 5.98 -2.53
CA MET A 158 3.81 6.00 -3.49
C MET A 158 4.08 7.00 -4.63
N SER A 159 5.02 6.67 -5.51
CA SER A 159 5.55 7.55 -6.54
C SER A 159 4.52 7.99 -7.59
N THR A 160 3.43 7.22 -7.75
CA THR A 160 2.37 7.48 -8.73
C THR A 160 1.34 8.51 -8.28
N VAL A 161 1.31 8.85 -6.98
CA VAL A 161 0.48 9.92 -6.46
C VAL A 161 1.09 11.27 -6.84
N VAL A 162 0.33 12.12 -7.52
CA VAL A 162 0.82 13.35 -8.16
C VAL A 162 0.39 14.58 -7.36
N GLU A 163 1.30 15.52 -7.16
CA GLU A 163 1.02 16.80 -6.54
C GLU A 163 0.09 17.65 -7.42
N ASN A 164 -0.78 18.42 -6.79
CA ASN A 164 -1.74 19.31 -7.45
C ASN A 164 -2.70 18.60 -8.44
N ALA A 165 -2.94 17.30 -8.24
CA ALA A 165 -3.81 16.52 -9.11
C ALA A 165 -5.32 16.78 -8.87
N GLY A 166 -5.67 17.41 -7.74
CA GLY A 166 -7.06 17.72 -7.42
C GLY A 166 -7.87 16.49 -7.00
N TYR A 167 -7.27 15.55 -6.30
CA TYR A 167 -7.97 14.36 -5.79
C TYR A 167 -9.11 14.71 -4.83
N GLY A 168 -8.91 15.77 -4.03
CA GLY A 168 -9.86 16.20 -3.02
C GLY A 168 -10.14 15.17 -1.93
N ALA A 169 -11.24 15.36 -1.21
CA ALA A 169 -11.63 14.50 -0.10
C ALA A 169 -11.85 13.00 -0.47
N PRO A 170 -12.24 12.62 -1.71
CA PRO A 170 -12.29 11.23 -2.14
C PRO A 170 -10.96 10.47 -2.00
N MET A 171 -9.82 11.18 -1.98
CA MET A 171 -8.51 10.56 -1.70
C MET A 171 -8.49 9.79 -0.38
N ALA A 172 -9.26 10.23 0.62
CA ALA A 172 -9.39 9.55 1.91
C ALA A 172 -9.85 8.09 1.81
N ILE A 173 -10.56 7.77 0.74
CA ILE A 173 -11.07 6.41 0.48
C ILE A 173 -10.35 5.73 -0.69
N GLY A 174 -9.18 6.27 -1.09
CA GLY A 174 -8.24 5.65 -2.00
C GLY A 174 -8.59 5.79 -3.48
N THR A 175 -8.96 6.99 -3.93
CA THR A 175 -9.18 7.28 -5.36
C THR A 175 -7.88 7.59 -6.12
N ALA A 176 -6.81 7.96 -5.42
CA ALA A 176 -5.50 8.15 -6.04
C ALA A 176 -4.89 6.79 -6.43
N GLU A 177 -4.55 6.62 -7.69
CA GLU A 177 -3.99 5.35 -8.18
C GLU A 177 -2.55 5.13 -7.73
N VAL A 178 -2.29 3.92 -7.18
CA VAL A 178 -0.96 3.49 -6.74
C VAL A 178 -0.61 2.13 -7.33
N ARG A 179 0.67 1.82 -7.43
CA ARG A 179 1.12 0.46 -7.76
C ARG A 179 1.07 -0.40 -6.50
N PRO A 180 0.64 -1.66 -6.55
CA PRO A 180 0.68 -2.55 -5.39
C PRO A 180 2.04 -2.66 -4.71
N ILE A 181 3.14 -2.65 -5.49
CA ILE A 181 4.50 -2.66 -4.94
C ILE A 181 4.82 -1.40 -4.13
N ASP A 182 4.36 -0.22 -4.57
CA ASP A 182 4.55 1.04 -3.85
C ASP A 182 3.71 1.06 -2.57
N LEU A 183 2.50 0.52 -2.62
CA LEU A 183 1.63 0.41 -1.46
C LEU A 183 2.23 -0.53 -0.41
N MET A 184 2.78 -1.68 -0.82
CA MET A 184 3.51 -2.60 0.05
C MET A 184 4.70 -1.90 0.73
N GLN A 185 5.53 -1.18 -0.05
CA GLN A 185 6.65 -0.40 0.50
C GLN A 185 6.15 0.64 1.52
N ALA A 186 5.07 1.34 1.22
CA ALA A 186 4.52 2.33 2.13
C ALA A 186 4.03 1.71 3.46
N TYR A 187 3.39 0.54 3.40
CA TYR A 187 3.01 -0.19 4.61
C TYR A 187 4.22 -0.65 5.44
N SER A 188 5.33 -1.00 4.78
CA SER A 188 6.56 -1.40 5.47
C SER A 188 7.15 -0.29 6.34
N VAL A 189 6.87 0.98 6.03
CA VAL A 189 7.29 2.12 6.87
C VAL A 189 6.68 2.02 8.26
N PHE A 190 5.39 1.65 8.36
CA PHE A 190 4.76 1.42 9.67
C PHE A 190 5.38 0.21 10.40
N ALA A 191 5.59 -0.90 9.69
CA ALA A 191 6.19 -2.10 10.26
C ALA A 191 7.64 -1.89 10.72
N ASN A 192 8.34 -0.93 10.13
CA ASN A 192 9.74 -0.61 10.40
C ASN A 192 9.91 0.69 11.19
N LEU A 193 8.96 1.01 12.06
CA LEU A 193 8.99 2.15 12.99
C LEU A 193 9.28 3.50 12.30
N GLY A 194 8.70 3.72 11.15
CA GLY A 194 8.84 4.95 10.38
C GLY A 194 10.03 4.97 9.41
N ILE A 195 10.85 3.93 9.38
CA ILE A 195 12.01 3.86 8.50
C ILE A 195 11.59 3.27 7.15
N LYS A 196 11.75 4.05 6.09
CA LYS A 196 11.56 3.56 4.72
C LYS A 196 12.75 2.75 4.25
N ARG A 197 12.49 1.58 3.68
CA ARG A 197 13.46 0.77 2.92
C ARG A 197 13.04 0.74 1.45
N ASP A 198 14.00 0.92 0.55
CA ASP A 198 13.70 0.86 -0.88
C ASP A 198 13.60 -0.59 -1.33
N VAL A 199 12.59 -0.89 -2.15
CA VAL A 199 12.37 -2.24 -2.66
C VAL A 199 13.48 -2.58 -3.66
N HIS A 200 14.13 -3.72 -3.47
CA HIS A 200 15.11 -4.26 -4.40
C HIS A 200 14.93 -5.77 -4.55
N ALA A 201 15.32 -6.29 -5.68
CA ALA A 201 15.25 -7.72 -5.99
C ALA A 201 16.62 -8.35 -6.22
N ILE A 202 17.67 -7.53 -6.37
CA ILE A 202 19.05 -7.97 -6.61
C ILE A 202 19.88 -7.57 -5.40
N GLU A 203 20.54 -8.55 -4.78
CA GLU A 203 21.49 -8.31 -3.71
C GLU A 203 22.89 -8.07 -4.22
N LYS A 204 23.30 -8.87 -5.23
CA LYS A 204 24.65 -8.81 -5.75
C LYS A 204 24.74 -9.35 -7.17
N ILE A 205 25.65 -8.79 -7.97
CA ILE A 205 26.03 -9.29 -9.29
C ILE A 205 27.54 -9.51 -9.31
N GLU A 206 27.97 -10.70 -9.74
CA GLU A 206 29.36 -11.08 -9.94
C GLU A 206 29.63 -11.44 -11.39
N ASP A 207 30.86 -11.19 -11.85
CA ASP A 207 31.36 -11.70 -13.13
C ASP A 207 31.86 -13.15 -13.02
N SER A 208 32.39 -13.69 -14.14
CA SER A 208 32.94 -15.05 -14.20
C SER A 208 34.17 -15.26 -13.31
N ASP A 209 34.90 -14.19 -12.99
CA ASP A 209 36.13 -14.21 -12.22
C ASP A 209 35.88 -13.99 -10.70
N GLY A 210 34.60 -13.77 -10.33
CA GLY A 210 34.20 -13.54 -8.95
C GLY A 210 34.31 -12.08 -8.51
N ASN A 211 34.54 -11.14 -9.42
CA ASN A 211 34.54 -9.72 -9.09
C ASN A 211 33.10 -9.24 -8.89
N ILE A 212 32.86 -8.48 -7.82
CA ILE A 212 31.55 -7.87 -7.53
C ILE A 212 31.39 -6.68 -8.46
N LEU A 213 30.38 -6.73 -9.35
CA LEU A 213 30.00 -5.66 -10.27
C LEU A 213 29.00 -4.70 -9.64
N GLU A 214 28.07 -5.24 -8.85
CA GLU A 214 27.04 -4.48 -8.14
C GLU A 214 26.70 -5.17 -6.84
N GLU A 215 26.45 -4.40 -5.78
CA GLU A 215 26.03 -4.91 -4.47
C GLU A 215 25.08 -3.92 -3.82
N TYR A 216 23.91 -4.39 -3.40
CA TYR A 216 22.96 -3.59 -2.64
C TYR A 216 23.47 -3.39 -1.22
N LYS A 217 23.52 -2.14 -0.76
CA LYS A 217 23.95 -1.80 0.60
C LYS A 217 22.80 -1.16 1.36
N ILE A 218 22.47 -1.76 2.50
CA ILE A 218 21.46 -1.22 3.40
C ILE A 218 22.04 0.03 4.07
N GLU A 219 21.30 1.15 3.99
CA GLU A 219 21.62 2.35 4.78
C GLU A 219 21.26 2.09 6.25
N GLU A 220 22.24 1.79 7.09
CA GLU A 220 22.02 1.40 8.50
C GLU A 220 21.44 2.54 9.34
N ASN A 221 21.84 3.79 9.09
CA ASN A 221 21.49 4.96 9.89
C ASN A 221 20.40 5.84 9.24
N LYS A 222 19.45 5.22 8.55
CA LYS A 222 18.34 5.95 7.92
C LYS A 222 17.38 6.48 8.97
N GLU A 223 17.21 7.80 9.01
CA GLU A 223 16.26 8.44 9.92
C GLU A 223 14.82 8.08 9.59
N PRO A 224 13.96 7.94 10.61
CA PRO A 224 12.55 7.74 10.39
C PRO A 224 11.93 8.92 9.62
N ILE A 225 11.20 8.62 8.57
CA ILE A 225 10.42 9.61 7.81
C ILE A 225 9.07 9.90 8.46
N PHE A 226 8.67 9.04 9.41
CA PHE A 226 7.44 9.16 10.17
C PHE A 226 7.72 8.83 11.64
N SER A 227 7.15 9.64 12.58
CA SER A 227 7.42 9.43 14.00
C SER A 227 6.83 8.11 14.51
N PRO A 228 7.62 7.26 15.20
CA PRO A 228 7.10 6.04 15.82
C PRO A 228 6.06 6.29 16.92
N ALA A 229 5.98 7.53 17.42
CA ALA A 229 5.03 7.95 18.45
C ALA A 229 3.68 8.44 17.88
N SER A 230 3.50 8.39 16.57
CA SER A 230 2.31 8.89 15.86
C SER A 230 1.25 7.81 15.63
#